data_56d7978d22d0e11c944a69325cdffa1d
#
_entry.id   56d7978d22d0e11c944a69325cdffa1d
#
_cell.length_a   1.000
_cell.length_b   1.000
_cell.length_c   1.000
_cell.angle_alpha   90.00
_cell.angle_beta   90.00
_cell.angle_gamma   90.00
#
_symmetry.space_group_name_H-M   'P 1'
#
loop_
_entity.id
_entity.type
_entity.pdbx_description
1 polymer ?
#
loop_
_entity_poly.entity_id
_entity_poly.type
_entity_poly.pdbx_seq_one_letter_code
_entity_poly.pdbx_strand_id
1 'polypeptide(L)'
;MQNNSIEMRKESKDITVQHQNTDRLSSPSCTKLELIDARETSTDVVEELIVGREQEKGKIITSLLESSSKKIFILPIHGIGGIGKTTFARLIHNDPKFKCYSKAWVHVSQRFDLNKIHEPIISQLSEKENQVNERHVVHSSLTKLLPGKKIIIVLDDLWEDNQFLLMDLKDMLYHDDSNIIILVTTRSESVAERICTNLQPYKILPLTNNMCWDIIKQTSGFEARDDKEKLRGIGQEIAQKCAGVALAAQSLGFTLRGMNFDQ
;
A
#
# COMPACT_ATOMS: atom_id res chain seq x y z
N MET A 1 -20.84 34.13 65.37
CA MET A 1 -21.69 33.08 65.98
C MET A 1 -21.29 31.82 65.24
N GLN A 2 -20.33 31.11 65.80
CA GLN A 2 -20.45 29.90 66.59
C GLN A 2 -20.84 28.70 65.72
N ASN A 3 -19.85 27.84 65.46
CA ASN A 3 -19.57 26.56 66.13
C ASN A 3 -20.47 25.41 65.61
N ASN A 4 -20.06 24.22 65.28
CA ASN A 4 -19.10 23.22 65.82
C ASN A 4 -18.95 22.13 64.76
N SER A 5 -17.80 21.66 64.38
CA SER A 5 -17.03 20.54 64.92
C SER A 5 -17.85 19.40 65.53
N ILE A 6 -17.69 18.20 64.99
CA ILE A 6 -17.46 16.96 65.77
C ILE A 6 -16.90 15.89 64.82
N GLU A 7 -15.69 15.50 65.15
CA GLU A 7 -14.99 14.24 64.83
C GLU A 7 -15.78 13.04 65.43
N MET A 8 -15.76 11.93 64.74
CA MET A 8 -15.62 10.66 65.47
C MET A 8 -14.89 9.61 64.63
N ARG A 9 -13.87 9.15 65.26
CA ARG A 9 -12.93 8.10 64.97
C ARG A 9 -13.51 6.69 65.22
N LYS A 10 -12.82 5.71 64.65
CA LYS A 10 -12.56 4.32 65.12
C LYS A 10 -13.68 3.32 64.87
N GLU A 11 -13.43 2.11 64.54
CA GLU A 11 -12.38 1.11 64.87
C GLU A 11 -12.42 -0.08 63.89
N SER A 12 -11.23 -0.57 63.64
CA SER A 12 -10.83 -1.86 63.10
C SER A 12 -11.63 -3.06 63.58
N LYS A 13 -11.71 -4.06 62.72
CA LYS A 13 -11.44 -5.48 63.11
C LYS A 13 -10.98 -6.30 61.94
N ASP A 14 -9.79 -6.87 62.11
CA ASP A 14 -9.18 -7.95 61.36
C ASP A 14 -10.05 -9.20 61.33
N ILE A 15 -10.19 -9.80 60.18
CA ILE A 15 -10.41 -11.22 60.09
C ILE A 15 -9.48 -11.78 59.00
N THR A 16 -8.42 -12.40 59.48
CA THR A 16 -7.54 -13.27 58.74
C THR A 16 -8.27 -14.57 58.46
N VAL A 17 -8.42 -14.96 57.20
CA VAL A 17 -8.64 -16.36 56.83
C VAL A 17 -7.73 -16.67 55.63
N GLN A 18 -6.77 -17.53 55.93
CA GLN A 18 -5.94 -18.22 54.96
C GLN A 18 -6.80 -19.23 54.21
N HIS A 19 -6.73 -19.22 52.88
CA HIS A 19 -6.77 -20.45 52.07
C HIS A 19 -5.99 -20.27 50.76
N GLN A 20 -4.88 -20.93 50.71
CA GLN A 20 -4.21 -21.74 49.72
C GLN A 20 -4.46 -21.43 48.21
N ASN A 21 -3.36 -21.17 47.57
CA ASN A 21 -2.91 -21.47 46.22
C ASN A 21 -3.91 -22.11 45.26
N THR A 22 -4.25 -21.38 44.21
CA THR A 22 -4.36 -21.94 42.87
C THR A 22 -3.85 -20.88 41.86
N ASP A 23 -3.13 -21.39 40.93
CA ASP A 23 -2.32 -20.87 39.91
C ASP A 23 -2.67 -19.52 39.23
N ARG A 24 -1.62 -18.77 39.08
CA ARG A 24 -1.34 -17.64 38.23
C ARG A 24 -1.93 -17.80 36.83
N LEU A 25 -2.86 -16.95 36.47
CA LEU A 25 -3.00 -16.41 35.13
C LEU A 25 -2.78 -14.90 35.22
N SER A 26 -1.54 -14.52 35.03
CA SER A 26 -1.14 -13.12 34.80
C SER A 26 -1.82 -12.58 33.56
N SER A 27 -2.73 -11.65 33.74
CA SER A 27 -3.20 -10.77 32.69
C SER A 27 -1.99 -10.05 32.06
N PRO A 28 -1.78 -10.09 30.74
CA PRO A 28 -0.76 -9.25 30.14
C PRO A 28 -1.21 -7.81 30.25
N SER A 29 -0.39 -6.99 30.93
CA SER A 29 -0.41 -5.55 30.85
C SER A 29 -0.60 -5.12 29.41
N CYS A 30 -1.60 -4.29 29.16
CA CYS A 30 -1.84 -3.61 27.91
C CYS A 30 -0.66 -2.67 27.63
N THR A 31 0.46 -3.20 27.19
CA THR A 31 1.50 -2.46 26.48
C THR A 31 0.86 -1.99 25.21
N LYS A 32 0.85 -0.68 25.06
CA LYS A 32 0.53 0.09 23.85
C LYS A 32 1.26 -0.58 22.69
N LEU A 33 0.58 -1.53 22.03
CA LEU A 33 0.98 -2.02 20.73
C LEU A 33 0.92 -0.80 19.81
N GLU A 34 2.07 -0.22 19.52
CA GLU A 34 2.26 0.53 18.29
C GLU A 34 1.79 -0.42 17.19
N LEU A 35 0.67 -0.10 16.59
CA LEU A 35 0.23 -0.72 15.36
C LEU A 35 1.34 -0.45 14.35
N ILE A 36 2.30 -1.36 14.29
CA ILE A 36 3.19 -1.50 13.15
C ILE A 36 2.24 -1.65 11.98
N ASP A 37 2.27 -0.68 11.09
CA ASP A 37 1.42 -0.64 9.91
C ASP A 37 1.81 -1.87 9.07
N ALA A 38 1.10 -2.97 9.28
CA ALA A 38 1.35 -4.27 8.65
C ALA A 38 1.03 -4.25 7.13
N ARG A 39 1.12 -3.07 6.51
CA ARG A 39 0.96 -2.80 5.08
C ARG A 39 2.29 -2.68 4.34
N GLU A 40 3.40 -3.16 4.90
CA GLU A 40 4.58 -3.42 4.10
C GLU A 40 4.24 -4.50 3.08
N THR A 41 3.70 -4.03 1.96
CA THR A 41 3.50 -4.88 0.80
C THR A 41 4.87 -5.28 0.27
N SER A 42 5.23 -6.55 0.46
CA SER A 42 6.42 -7.15 -0.13
C SER A 42 6.50 -6.78 -1.62
N THR A 43 7.69 -6.38 -2.07
CA THR A 43 7.93 -6.04 -3.48
C THR A 43 7.88 -7.27 -4.39
N ASP A 44 7.88 -8.47 -3.83
CA ASP A 44 7.89 -9.74 -4.54
C ASP A 44 6.46 -10.22 -4.82
N VAL A 45 5.88 -9.71 -5.89
CA VAL A 45 4.66 -10.29 -6.47
C VAL A 45 5.08 -11.18 -7.62
N VAL A 46 4.62 -12.42 -7.59
CA VAL A 46 4.76 -13.32 -8.73
C VAL A 46 3.85 -12.78 -9.83
N GLU A 47 4.43 -12.14 -10.85
CA GLU A 47 3.69 -11.51 -11.97
C GLU A 47 2.76 -12.48 -12.67
N GLU A 48 3.13 -13.76 -12.70
CA GLU A 48 2.36 -14.86 -13.30
C GLU A 48 0.98 -15.08 -12.67
N LEU A 49 0.75 -14.56 -11.45
CA LEU A 49 -0.53 -14.66 -10.73
C LEU A 49 -1.45 -13.46 -10.96
N ILE A 50 -0.97 -12.42 -11.66
CA ILE A 50 -1.77 -11.22 -11.90
C ILE A 50 -2.63 -11.39 -13.15
N VAL A 51 -3.94 -11.37 -12.98
CA VAL A 51 -4.91 -11.53 -14.06
C VAL A 51 -5.18 -10.20 -14.74
N GLY A 52 -5.03 -10.19 -16.06
CA GLY A 52 -5.32 -9.02 -16.89
C GLY A 52 -4.26 -7.90 -16.77
N ARG A 53 -4.55 -6.73 -17.30
CA ARG A 53 -3.72 -5.53 -17.25
C ARG A 53 -2.51 -5.46 -18.19
N GLU A 54 -2.15 -6.52 -18.90
CA GLU A 54 -0.98 -6.52 -19.79
C GLU A 54 -1.07 -5.47 -20.91
N GLN A 55 -2.23 -5.33 -21.52
CA GLN A 55 -2.42 -4.33 -22.58
C GLN A 55 -2.37 -2.90 -22.04
N GLU A 56 -2.98 -2.67 -20.87
CA GLU A 56 -2.96 -1.38 -20.19
C GLU A 56 -1.54 -1.02 -19.74
N LYS A 57 -0.83 -1.98 -19.13
CA LYS A 57 0.59 -1.86 -18.76
C LYS A 57 1.44 -1.46 -19.96
N GLY A 58 1.30 -2.17 -21.09
CA GLY A 58 2.05 -1.90 -22.30
C GLY A 58 1.86 -0.48 -22.84
N LYS A 59 0.62 0.02 -22.89
CA LYS A 59 0.29 1.38 -23.32
C LYS A 59 0.93 2.43 -22.40
N ILE A 60 0.82 2.25 -21.09
CA ILE A 60 1.37 3.19 -20.10
C ILE A 60 2.88 3.22 -20.19
N ILE A 61 3.55 2.06 -20.23
CA ILE A 61 5.01 2.00 -20.32
C ILE A 61 5.51 2.67 -21.60
N THR A 62 4.83 2.49 -22.74
CA THR A 62 5.17 3.17 -23.98
C THR A 62 5.08 4.69 -23.81
N SER A 63 3.98 5.20 -23.26
CA SER A 63 3.79 6.63 -22.99
C SER A 63 4.82 7.19 -22.01
N LEU A 64 5.21 6.43 -20.97
CA LEU A 64 6.24 6.83 -20.01
C LEU A 64 7.61 6.96 -20.68
N LEU A 65 7.97 6.02 -21.55
CA LEU A 65 9.26 6.03 -22.24
C LEU A 65 9.36 7.11 -23.34
N GLU A 66 8.27 7.36 -24.07
CA GLU A 66 8.19 8.41 -25.09
C GLU A 66 8.25 9.81 -24.45
N SER A 67 7.71 9.96 -23.26
CA SER A 67 7.73 11.21 -22.49
C SER A 67 9.05 11.45 -21.75
N SER A 68 10.01 10.54 -21.85
CA SER A 68 11.30 10.58 -21.12
C SER A 68 12.22 11.73 -21.49
N SER A 69 11.85 12.58 -22.46
CA SER A 69 12.53 13.87 -22.73
C SER A 69 12.23 14.96 -21.68
N LYS A 70 11.28 14.72 -20.78
CA LYS A 70 10.89 15.64 -19.71
C LYS A 70 11.60 15.27 -18.43
N LYS A 71 12.00 16.26 -17.65
CA LYS A 71 12.79 16.11 -16.42
C LYS A 71 12.05 15.33 -15.34
N ILE A 72 10.76 15.59 -15.13
CA ILE A 72 9.88 14.89 -14.20
C ILE A 72 8.57 14.51 -14.88
N PHE A 73 8.14 13.31 -14.61
CA PHE A 73 6.91 12.76 -15.11
C PHE A 73 6.11 12.10 -13.97
N ILE A 74 4.96 12.65 -13.63
CA ILE A 74 4.09 12.11 -12.58
C ILE A 74 2.84 11.51 -13.23
N LEU A 75 2.64 10.21 -13.05
CA LEU A 75 1.46 9.48 -13.47
C LEU A 75 0.65 9.02 -12.26
N PRO A 76 -0.44 9.70 -11.92
CA PRO A 76 -1.38 9.22 -10.93
C PRO A 76 -2.24 8.09 -11.49
N ILE A 77 -2.37 7.01 -10.70
CA ILE A 77 -3.25 5.87 -10.93
C ILE A 77 -4.35 5.92 -9.87
N HIS A 78 -5.59 6.18 -10.26
CA HIS A 78 -6.68 6.35 -9.30
C HIS A 78 -7.82 5.37 -9.51
N GLY A 79 -8.63 5.17 -8.47
CA GLY A 79 -9.79 4.27 -8.47
C GLY A 79 -10.12 3.77 -7.07
N ILE A 80 -11.23 3.06 -6.94
CA ILE A 80 -11.75 2.58 -5.65
C ILE A 80 -10.78 1.65 -4.91
N GLY A 81 -11.00 1.47 -3.60
CA GLY A 81 -10.24 0.52 -2.78
C GLY A 81 -10.36 -0.91 -3.32
N GLY A 82 -9.28 -1.68 -3.28
CA GLY A 82 -9.28 -3.08 -3.72
C GLY A 82 -9.32 -3.33 -5.22
N ILE A 83 -9.37 -2.27 -6.08
CA ILE A 83 -9.43 -2.42 -7.55
C ILE A 83 -8.12 -2.94 -8.18
N GLY A 84 -7.00 -2.88 -7.43
CA GLY A 84 -5.69 -3.35 -7.89
C GLY A 84 -4.69 -2.25 -8.28
N LYS A 85 -4.83 -1.00 -7.79
CA LYS A 85 -3.92 0.13 -8.10
C LYS A 85 -2.46 -0.17 -7.74
N THR A 86 -2.22 -0.57 -6.50
CA THR A 86 -0.89 -0.94 -5.99
C THR A 86 -0.27 -2.07 -6.79
N THR A 87 -1.06 -3.10 -7.12
CA THR A 87 -0.63 -4.22 -7.97
C THR A 87 -0.24 -3.75 -9.36
N PHE A 88 -1.05 -2.86 -9.95
CA PHE A 88 -0.78 -2.32 -11.28
C PHE A 88 0.46 -1.41 -11.31
N ALA A 89 0.64 -0.56 -10.30
CA ALA A 89 1.87 0.24 -10.15
C ALA A 89 3.10 -0.68 -10.03
N ARG A 90 2.97 -1.82 -9.33
CA ARG A 90 4.04 -2.80 -9.17
C ARG A 90 4.39 -3.48 -10.48
N LEU A 91 3.40 -3.86 -11.29
CA LEU A 91 3.61 -4.42 -12.63
C LEU A 91 4.41 -3.47 -13.53
N ILE A 92 4.14 -2.16 -13.45
CA ILE A 92 4.87 -1.16 -14.21
C ILE A 92 6.29 -0.99 -13.65
N HIS A 93 6.41 -0.81 -12.34
CA HIS A 93 7.68 -0.58 -11.66
C HIS A 93 8.69 -1.73 -11.89
N ASN A 94 8.21 -2.97 -11.92
CA ASN A 94 9.04 -4.17 -12.10
C ASN A 94 9.31 -4.52 -13.57
N ASP A 95 8.68 -3.83 -14.52
CA ASP A 95 8.82 -4.15 -15.94
C ASP A 95 10.31 -4.13 -16.38
N PRO A 96 10.76 -5.10 -17.19
CA PRO A 96 12.13 -5.18 -17.67
C PRO A 96 12.65 -3.93 -18.38
N LYS A 97 11.76 -3.11 -18.97
CA LYS A 97 12.14 -1.85 -19.62
C LYS A 97 12.70 -0.81 -18.63
N PHE A 98 12.38 -0.95 -17.34
CA PHE A 98 12.93 -0.11 -16.26
C PHE A 98 14.09 -0.77 -15.49
N LYS A 99 14.74 -1.81 -16.04
CA LYS A 99 15.87 -2.51 -15.41
C LYS A 99 17.05 -1.58 -15.11
N CYS A 100 17.30 -0.60 -15.98
CA CYS A 100 18.38 0.38 -15.83
C CYS A 100 18.00 1.62 -15.00
N TYR A 101 16.80 1.67 -14.43
CA TYR A 101 16.37 2.74 -13.57
C TYR A 101 16.72 2.44 -12.11
N SER A 102 17.16 3.46 -11.39
CA SER A 102 17.18 3.39 -9.92
C SER A 102 15.75 3.43 -9.41
N LYS A 103 15.43 2.56 -8.45
CA LYS A 103 14.06 2.29 -8.05
C LYS A 103 13.84 2.62 -6.58
N ALA A 104 12.70 3.28 -6.28
CA ALA A 104 12.24 3.48 -4.92
C ALA A 104 10.72 3.24 -4.82
N TRP A 105 10.30 2.67 -3.70
CA TRP A 105 8.89 2.43 -3.37
C TRP A 105 8.61 2.95 -1.98
N VAL A 106 7.65 3.88 -1.86
CA VAL A 106 7.25 4.46 -0.58
C VAL A 106 5.75 4.34 -0.41
N HIS A 107 5.33 3.71 0.69
CA HIS A 107 3.94 3.78 1.12
C HIS A 107 3.71 5.11 1.85
N VAL A 108 2.74 5.90 1.35
CA VAL A 108 2.41 7.19 1.96
C VAL A 108 1.36 6.98 3.04
N SER A 109 1.73 7.28 4.28
CA SER A 109 0.80 7.17 5.40
C SER A 109 -0.35 8.18 5.27
N GLN A 110 -1.50 7.88 5.90
CA GLN A 110 -2.64 8.82 5.95
C GLN A 110 -2.27 10.17 6.57
N ARG A 111 -1.32 10.18 7.50
CA ARG A 111 -0.72 11.40 8.05
C ARG A 111 0.44 11.79 7.14
N PHE A 112 0.15 12.73 6.22
CA PHE A 112 1.15 13.21 5.29
C PHE A 112 2.33 13.86 6.01
N ASP A 113 3.54 13.42 5.66
CA ASP A 113 4.79 13.93 6.22
C ASP A 113 5.89 13.78 5.16
N LEU A 114 6.39 14.91 4.65
CA LEU A 114 7.42 14.93 3.60
C LEU A 114 8.70 14.20 4.02
N ASN A 115 9.08 14.27 5.31
CA ASN A 115 10.29 13.59 5.77
C ASN A 115 10.13 12.06 5.69
N LYS A 116 8.94 11.56 6.03
CA LYS A 116 8.62 10.12 5.91
C LYS A 116 8.54 9.61 4.47
N ILE A 117 8.43 10.51 3.51
CA ILE A 117 8.51 10.18 2.07
C ILE A 117 9.95 10.29 1.60
N HIS A 118 10.65 11.33 2.00
CA HIS A 118 11.99 11.65 1.57
C HIS A 118 13.05 10.64 2.05
N GLU A 119 13.04 10.30 3.35
CA GLU A 119 14.02 9.39 3.95
C GLU A 119 14.04 7.99 3.30
N PRO A 120 12.91 7.30 3.08
CA PRO A 120 12.91 6.03 2.39
C PRO A 120 13.38 6.10 0.94
N ILE A 121 13.09 7.21 0.21
CA ILE A 121 13.58 7.41 -1.16
C ILE A 121 15.11 7.47 -1.14
N ILE A 122 15.69 8.29 -0.26
CA ILE A 122 17.15 8.40 -0.14
C ILE A 122 17.76 7.06 0.21
N SER A 123 17.24 6.38 1.22
CA SER A 123 17.76 5.08 1.67
C SER A 123 17.81 4.09 0.50
N GLN A 124 16.70 3.90 -0.22
CA GLN A 124 16.62 2.93 -1.32
C GLN A 124 17.48 3.32 -2.54
N LEU A 125 17.66 4.62 -2.81
CA LEU A 125 18.51 5.09 -3.91
C LEU A 125 20.00 5.07 -3.55
N SER A 126 20.35 5.17 -2.26
CA SER A 126 21.72 5.18 -1.74
C SER A 126 22.32 3.78 -1.55
N GLU A 127 21.51 2.77 -1.25
CA GLU A 127 21.98 1.39 -1.00
C GLU A 127 22.77 0.79 -2.17
N LYS A 128 22.66 1.34 -3.37
CA LYS A 128 23.43 0.94 -4.54
C LYS A 128 24.82 1.62 -4.65
N GLU A 129 25.10 2.62 -3.84
CA GLU A 129 26.32 3.44 -3.89
C GLU A 129 27.07 3.51 -2.56
N ASN A 130 27.46 2.39 -1.97
CA ASN A 130 28.35 2.32 -0.78
C ASN A 130 27.92 3.14 0.45
N GLN A 131 27.71 2.41 1.54
CA GLN A 131 27.58 2.84 2.93
C GLN A 131 28.32 4.14 3.25
N VAL A 132 27.59 5.23 3.41
CA VAL A 132 28.09 6.38 4.16
C VAL A 132 27.16 6.57 5.36
N ASN A 133 27.69 6.15 6.51
CA ASN A 133 27.13 6.40 7.82
C ASN A 133 27.16 7.90 8.10
N GLU A 134 26.09 8.64 7.89
CA GLU A 134 25.86 9.89 8.62
C GLU A 134 24.39 10.32 8.54
N ARG A 135 23.70 10.22 9.66
CA ARG A 135 22.27 10.56 9.86
C ARG A 135 21.93 12.05 9.81
N HIS A 136 22.81 12.92 9.34
CA HIS A 136 22.65 14.39 9.50
C HIS A 136 22.53 15.22 8.21
N VAL A 137 22.31 14.64 7.03
CA VAL A 137 22.24 15.43 5.79
C VAL A 137 21.00 15.07 4.94
N VAL A 138 19.81 15.22 5.53
CA VAL A 138 18.56 14.76 4.91
C VAL A 138 18.17 15.61 3.69
N HIS A 139 18.34 16.92 3.70
CA HIS A 139 17.93 17.79 2.59
C HIS A 139 18.96 17.91 1.44
N SER A 140 20.24 17.70 1.71
CA SER A 140 21.29 17.80 0.66
C SER A 140 21.50 16.50 -0.12
N SER A 141 20.80 15.42 0.23
CA SER A 141 21.11 14.10 -0.30
C SER A 141 20.38 13.78 -1.61
N LEU A 142 19.12 14.19 -1.79
CA LEU A 142 18.43 13.98 -3.07
C LEU A 142 19.07 14.77 -4.20
N THR A 143 19.41 16.02 -3.97
CA THR A 143 20.10 16.87 -4.95
C THR A 143 21.45 16.32 -5.42
N LYS A 144 22.09 15.48 -4.60
CA LYS A 144 23.35 14.79 -4.95
C LYS A 144 23.12 13.43 -5.62
N LEU A 145 22.01 12.75 -5.28
CA LEU A 145 21.71 11.40 -5.76
C LEU A 145 20.99 11.36 -7.11
N LEU A 146 20.24 12.42 -7.45
CA LEU A 146 19.39 12.46 -8.63
C LEU A 146 20.11 12.82 -9.94
N PRO A 147 21.17 13.66 -9.97
CA PRO A 147 21.75 14.16 -11.23
C PRO A 147 22.19 13.04 -12.16
N GLY A 148 21.81 13.15 -13.44
CA GLY A 148 22.21 12.24 -14.50
C GLY A 148 21.61 10.83 -14.44
N LYS A 149 20.75 10.53 -13.45
CA LYS A 149 20.14 9.21 -13.27
C LYS A 149 18.75 9.12 -13.89
N LYS A 150 18.41 7.91 -14.32
CA LYS A 150 17.04 7.50 -14.62
C LYS A 150 16.43 6.87 -13.39
N ILE A 151 15.34 7.42 -12.89
CA ILE A 151 14.76 7.02 -11.61
C ILE A 151 13.27 6.74 -11.80
N ILE A 152 12.78 5.66 -11.18
CA ILE A 152 11.35 5.38 -11.07
C ILE A 152 10.98 5.25 -9.59
N ILE A 153 10.03 6.07 -9.16
CA ILE A 153 9.54 6.12 -7.78
C ILE A 153 8.06 5.75 -7.76
N VAL A 154 7.65 4.95 -6.80
CA VAL A 154 6.23 4.71 -6.50
C VAL A 154 5.88 5.36 -5.17
N LEU A 155 4.87 6.23 -5.18
CA LEU A 155 4.21 6.76 -3.99
C LEU A 155 2.86 6.07 -3.85
N ASP A 156 2.79 5.08 -2.97
CA ASP A 156 1.62 4.23 -2.85
C ASP A 156 0.64 4.72 -1.78
N ASP A 157 -0.65 4.76 -2.14
CA ASP A 157 -1.81 5.15 -1.32
C ASP A 157 -1.76 6.61 -0.82
N LEU A 158 -1.48 7.57 -1.72
CA LEU A 158 -1.46 9.01 -1.42
C LEU A 158 -2.89 9.53 -1.13
N TRP A 159 -3.06 10.21 0.03
CA TRP A 159 -4.34 10.75 0.51
C TRP A 159 -4.38 12.27 0.58
N GLU A 160 -3.20 12.92 0.59
CA GLU A 160 -3.09 14.37 0.76
C GLU A 160 -3.74 15.11 -0.41
N ASP A 161 -4.65 16.04 -0.10
CA ASP A 161 -5.35 16.87 -1.08
C ASP A 161 -5.02 18.37 -0.96
N ASN A 162 -4.21 18.75 0.04
CA ASN A 162 -3.73 20.11 0.17
C ASN A 162 -2.76 20.45 -0.96
N GLN A 163 -3.13 21.42 -1.79
CA GLN A 163 -2.37 21.82 -2.95
C GLN A 163 -0.95 22.29 -2.63
N PHE A 164 -0.76 22.96 -1.48
CA PHE A 164 0.56 23.45 -1.06
C PHE A 164 1.49 22.28 -0.71
N LEU A 165 1.00 21.32 0.07
CA LEU A 165 1.78 20.14 0.44
C LEU A 165 2.10 19.25 -0.76
N LEU A 166 1.18 19.15 -1.73
CA LEU A 166 1.44 18.45 -2.99
C LEU A 166 2.45 19.19 -3.87
N MET A 167 2.48 20.53 -3.80
CA MET A 167 3.49 21.34 -4.48
C MET A 167 4.86 21.15 -3.85
N ASP A 168 4.95 21.20 -2.50
CA ASP A 168 6.18 20.92 -1.77
C ASP A 168 6.74 19.53 -2.07
N LEU A 169 5.86 18.52 -2.22
CA LEU A 169 6.25 17.17 -2.63
C LEU A 169 6.84 17.16 -4.06
N LYS A 170 6.23 17.88 -5.00
CA LYS A 170 6.75 18.00 -6.37
C LYS A 170 8.12 18.70 -6.39
N ASP A 171 8.25 19.79 -5.65
CA ASP A 171 9.47 20.58 -5.59
C ASP A 171 10.61 19.79 -4.93
N MET A 172 10.31 19.00 -3.90
CA MET A 172 11.26 18.08 -3.27
C MET A 172 11.85 17.06 -4.26
N LEU A 173 11.02 16.58 -5.19
CA LEU A 173 11.41 15.55 -6.16
C LEU A 173 11.95 16.16 -7.47
N TYR A 174 11.82 17.48 -7.67
CA TYR A 174 12.26 18.14 -8.89
C TYR A 174 13.78 18.30 -8.92
N HIS A 175 14.38 17.89 -10.03
CA HIS A 175 15.79 18.12 -10.31
C HIS A 175 16.07 18.29 -11.81
N ASP A 176 16.83 19.34 -12.15
CA ASP A 176 17.04 19.76 -13.54
C ASP A 176 17.76 18.75 -14.43
N ASP A 177 18.68 17.98 -13.86
CA ASP A 177 19.57 17.06 -14.60
C ASP A 177 19.16 15.58 -14.46
N SER A 178 17.92 15.30 -14.06
CA SER A 178 17.44 13.94 -13.86
C SER A 178 16.23 13.59 -14.71
N ASN A 179 16.06 12.31 -15.01
CA ASN A 179 14.85 11.77 -15.62
C ASN A 179 14.10 10.95 -14.59
N ILE A 180 13.05 11.52 -14.00
CA ILE A 180 12.30 10.91 -12.90
C ILE A 180 10.89 10.58 -13.35
N ILE A 181 10.53 9.30 -13.24
CA ILE A 181 9.16 8.81 -13.38
C ILE A 181 8.60 8.55 -12.01
N ILE A 182 7.46 9.15 -11.69
CA ILE A 182 6.76 8.97 -10.42
C ILE A 182 5.39 8.36 -10.71
N LEU A 183 5.15 7.17 -10.19
CA LEU A 183 3.84 6.53 -10.17
C LEU A 183 3.19 6.84 -8.83
N VAL A 184 1.99 7.40 -8.83
CA VAL A 184 1.25 7.70 -7.60
C VAL A 184 -0.02 6.87 -7.59
N THR A 185 -0.27 6.10 -6.55
CA THR A 185 -1.59 5.48 -6.38
C THR A 185 -2.43 6.25 -5.40
N THR A 186 -3.70 6.46 -5.71
CA THR A 186 -4.65 7.16 -4.83
C THR A 186 -6.07 6.67 -5.04
N ARG A 187 -6.93 6.84 -4.05
CA ARG A 187 -8.38 6.57 -4.16
C ARG A 187 -9.15 7.80 -4.64
N SER A 188 -8.56 8.97 -4.53
CA SER A 188 -9.18 10.26 -4.85
C SER A 188 -8.82 10.71 -6.26
N GLU A 189 -9.85 11.00 -7.07
CA GLU A 189 -9.68 11.59 -8.39
C GLU A 189 -9.13 13.02 -8.30
N SER A 190 -9.60 13.80 -7.30
CA SER A 190 -9.12 15.17 -7.08
C SER A 190 -7.64 15.22 -6.71
N VAL A 191 -7.15 14.28 -5.90
CA VAL A 191 -5.71 14.16 -5.59
C VAL A 191 -4.94 13.82 -6.86
N ALA A 192 -5.44 12.88 -7.67
CA ALA A 192 -4.81 12.49 -8.92
C ALA A 192 -4.68 13.68 -9.90
N GLU A 193 -5.72 14.48 -10.04
CA GLU A 193 -5.72 15.68 -10.88
C GLU A 193 -4.72 16.75 -10.40
N ARG A 194 -4.65 16.99 -9.08
CA ARG A 194 -3.76 18.00 -8.50
C ARG A 194 -2.29 17.64 -8.58
N ILE A 195 -1.97 16.34 -8.38
CA ILE A 195 -0.56 15.91 -8.42
C ILE A 195 -0.05 15.67 -9.84
N CYS A 196 -0.93 15.48 -10.81
CA CYS A 196 -0.57 15.25 -12.20
C CYS A 196 0.25 16.41 -12.78
N THR A 197 1.21 16.12 -13.65
CA THR A 197 2.03 17.16 -14.28
C THR A 197 1.75 17.33 -15.77
N ASN A 198 1.84 16.28 -16.55
CA ASN A 198 1.89 16.38 -18.01
C ASN A 198 0.99 15.37 -18.74
N LEU A 199 0.33 14.48 -18.02
CA LEU A 199 -0.63 13.53 -18.55
C LEU A 199 -1.93 13.59 -17.77
N GLN A 200 -2.99 13.08 -18.39
CA GLN A 200 -4.24 12.83 -17.66
C GLN A 200 -4.01 11.71 -16.62
N PRO A 201 -4.57 11.85 -15.41
CA PRO A 201 -4.57 10.78 -14.44
C PRO A 201 -5.15 9.48 -15.04
N TYR A 202 -4.51 8.36 -14.74
CA TYR A 202 -4.98 7.07 -15.21
C TYR A 202 -6.04 6.50 -14.25
N LYS A 203 -7.27 6.44 -14.73
CA LYS A 203 -8.36 5.78 -14.00
C LYS A 203 -8.31 4.28 -14.27
N ILE A 204 -7.99 3.50 -13.22
CA ILE A 204 -7.98 2.05 -13.36
C ILE A 204 -9.43 1.52 -13.46
N LEU A 205 -9.70 0.77 -14.51
CA LEU A 205 -11.03 0.22 -14.77
C LEU A 205 -11.29 -1.05 -13.94
N PRO A 206 -12.55 -1.35 -13.61
CA PRO A 206 -12.92 -2.63 -13.03
C PRO A 206 -12.48 -3.80 -13.92
N LEU A 207 -12.14 -4.93 -13.29
CA LEU A 207 -11.88 -6.18 -14.01
C LEU A 207 -13.17 -6.68 -14.68
N THR A 208 -13.02 -7.42 -15.75
CA THR A 208 -14.17 -8.13 -16.34
C THR A 208 -14.61 -9.30 -15.46
N ASN A 209 -15.84 -9.78 -15.62
CA ASN A 209 -16.32 -10.95 -14.88
C ASN A 209 -15.43 -12.18 -15.12
N ASN A 210 -14.92 -12.35 -16.33
CA ASN A 210 -13.99 -13.45 -16.65
C ASN A 210 -12.68 -13.32 -15.89
N MET A 211 -12.12 -12.11 -15.79
CA MET A 211 -10.91 -11.86 -15.00
C MET A 211 -11.16 -12.10 -13.49
N CYS A 212 -12.31 -11.70 -12.96
CA CYS A 212 -12.68 -12.03 -11.58
C CYS A 212 -12.80 -13.53 -11.38
N TRP A 213 -13.40 -14.23 -12.35
CA TRP A 213 -13.49 -15.68 -12.32
C TRP A 213 -12.10 -16.36 -12.36
N ASP A 214 -11.19 -15.86 -13.18
CA ASP A 214 -9.83 -16.37 -13.22
C ASP A 214 -9.09 -16.18 -11.89
N ILE A 215 -9.26 -15.04 -11.22
CA ILE A 215 -8.72 -14.82 -9.87
C ILE A 215 -9.33 -15.82 -8.87
N ILE A 216 -10.65 -16.02 -8.90
CA ILE A 216 -11.33 -16.97 -8.01
C ILE A 216 -10.80 -18.39 -8.24
N LYS A 217 -10.66 -18.83 -9.50
CA LYS A 217 -10.13 -20.16 -9.83
C LYS A 217 -8.73 -20.37 -9.27
N GLN A 218 -7.85 -19.40 -9.47
CA GLN A 218 -6.46 -19.46 -8.98
C GLN A 218 -6.41 -19.53 -7.45
N THR A 219 -7.15 -18.67 -6.78
CA THR A 219 -7.08 -18.55 -5.32
C THR A 219 -7.80 -19.66 -4.58
N SER A 220 -8.87 -20.22 -5.15
CA SER A 220 -9.63 -21.33 -4.57
C SER A 220 -9.03 -22.72 -4.85
N GLY A 221 -8.09 -22.80 -5.79
CA GLY A 221 -7.59 -24.10 -6.25
C GLY A 221 -8.62 -24.90 -7.08
N PHE A 222 -9.54 -24.19 -7.76
CA PHE A 222 -10.68 -24.74 -8.48
C PHE A 222 -10.33 -25.86 -9.46
N GLU A 223 -9.23 -25.72 -10.19
CA GLU A 223 -8.86 -26.69 -11.24
C GLU A 223 -8.46 -28.06 -10.67
N ALA A 224 -8.04 -28.13 -9.42
CA ALA A 224 -7.70 -29.38 -8.74
C ALA A 224 -8.92 -30.11 -8.14
N ARG A 225 -10.15 -29.58 -8.27
CA ARG A 225 -11.34 -30.13 -7.65
C ARG A 225 -12.02 -31.17 -8.56
N ASP A 226 -12.50 -32.25 -7.95
CA ASP A 226 -13.26 -33.30 -8.67
C ASP A 226 -14.67 -32.83 -9.02
N ASP A 227 -15.28 -31.92 -8.24
CA ASP A 227 -16.64 -31.41 -8.41
C ASP A 227 -16.71 -30.10 -9.23
N LYS A 228 -15.60 -29.67 -9.88
CA LYS A 228 -15.46 -28.39 -10.58
C LYS A 228 -16.54 -28.09 -11.62
N GLU A 229 -17.01 -29.12 -12.33
CA GLU A 229 -18.03 -28.90 -13.36
C GLU A 229 -19.39 -28.50 -12.76
N LYS A 230 -19.71 -29.01 -11.55
CA LYS A 230 -20.93 -28.62 -10.84
C LYS A 230 -20.83 -27.21 -10.27
N LEU A 231 -19.61 -26.79 -9.86
CA LEU A 231 -19.35 -25.50 -9.23
C LEU A 231 -19.10 -24.36 -10.22
N ARG A 232 -18.81 -24.65 -11.49
CA ARG A 232 -18.44 -23.64 -12.49
C ARG A 232 -19.48 -22.52 -12.64
N GLY A 233 -20.76 -22.88 -12.76
CA GLY A 233 -21.83 -21.89 -12.88
C GLY A 233 -21.94 -20.98 -11.65
N ILE A 234 -21.91 -21.57 -10.46
CA ILE A 234 -21.95 -20.85 -9.18
C ILE A 234 -20.75 -19.92 -9.05
N GLY A 235 -19.55 -20.39 -9.40
CA GLY A 235 -18.32 -19.60 -9.37
C GLY A 235 -18.36 -18.40 -10.31
N GLN A 236 -18.96 -18.56 -11.49
CA GLN A 236 -19.16 -17.44 -12.43
C GLN A 236 -20.17 -16.41 -11.92
N GLU A 237 -21.25 -16.84 -11.24
CA GLU A 237 -22.18 -15.92 -10.58
C GLU A 237 -21.52 -15.15 -9.43
N ILE A 238 -20.66 -15.81 -8.64
CA ILE A 238 -19.87 -15.16 -7.60
C ILE A 238 -18.93 -14.12 -8.24
N ALA A 239 -18.28 -14.46 -9.34
CA ALA A 239 -17.39 -13.55 -10.06
C ALA A 239 -18.11 -12.28 -10.55
N GLN A 240 -19.36 -12.39 -11.01
CA GLN A 240 -20.19 -11.23 -11.37
C GLN A 240 -20.46 -10.32 -10.17
N LYS A 241 -20.72 -10.91 -8.99
CA LYS A 241 -20.99 -10.14 -7.76
C LYS A 241 -19.75 -9.41 -7.23
N CYS A 242 -18.54 -9.79 -7.66
CA CYS A 242 -17.32 -9.03 -7.33
C CYS A 242 -17.28 -7.65 -8.01
N ALA A 243 -18.13 -7.37 -8.99
CA ALA A 243 -18.23 -6.08 -9.70
C ALA A 243 -16.88 -5.54 -10.20
N GLY A 244 -15.97 -6.44 -10.60
CA GLY A 244 -14.64 -6.09 -11.10
C GLY A 244 -13.63 -5.69 -10.03
N VAL A 245 -13.93 -5.86 -8.74
CA VAL A 245 -13.03 -5.56 -7.63
C VAL A 245 -12.09 -6.74 -7.37
N ALA A 246 -10.81 -6.58 -7.70
CA ALA A 246 -9.81 -7.65 -7.59
C ALA A 246 -9.71 -8.24 -6.18
N LEU A 247 -9.72 -7.39 -5.14
CA LEU A 247 -9.65 -7.83 -3.75
C LEU A 247 -10.88 -8.66 -3.35
N ALA A 248 -12.07 -8.34 -3.86
CA ALA A 248 -13.28 -9.11 -3.60
C ALA A 248 -13.17 -10.51 -4.22
N ALA A 249 -12.75 -10.60 -5.49
CA ALA A 249 -12.53 -11.87 -6.16
C ALA A 249 -11.48 -12.73 -5.44
N GLN A 250 -10.38 -12.13 -5.02
CA GLN A 250 -9.32 -12.81 -4.29
C GLN A 250 -9.80 -13.33 -2.92
N SER A 251 -10.47 -12.49 -2.13
CA SER A 251 -10.99 -12.84 -0.81
C SER A 251 -12.02 -13.97 -0.90
N LEU A 252 -12.94 -13.89 -1.86
CA LEU A 252 -13.92 -14.96 -2.08
C LEU A 252 -13.26 -16.26 -2.53
N GLY A 253 -12.27 -16.20 -3.42
CA GLY A 253 -11.52 -17.38 -3.83
C GLY A 253 -10.80 -18.05 -2.65
N PHE A 254 -10.18 -17.29 -1.76
CA PHE A 254 -9.58 -17.83 -0.52
C PHE A 254 -10.63 -18.44 0.41
N THR A 255 -11.79 -17.81 0.59
CA THR A 255 -12.88 -18.33 1.41
C THR A 255 -13.42 -19.66 0.85
N LEU A 256 -13.53 -19.76 -0.47
CA LEU A 256 -14.01 -20.99 -1.14
C LEU A 256 -12.97 -22.11 -1.16
N ARG A 257 -11.73 -21.82 -0.79
CA ARG A 257 -10.66 -22.83 -0.76
C ARG A 257 -10.96 -23.87 0.34
N GLY A 258 -11.15 -25.10 -0.08
CA GLY A 258 -11.42 -26.20 0.86
C GLY A 258 -12.89 -26.39 1.26
N MET A 259 -13.81 -25.55 0.77
CA MET A 259 -15.25 -25.83 0.93
C MET A 259 -15.70 -26.99 0.04
N ASN A 260 -16.57 -27.84 0.55
CA ASN A 260 -17.21 -28.91 -0.20
C ASN A 260 -18.49 -28.42 -0.87
N PHE A 261 -19.00 -29.16 -1.88
CA PHE A 261 -20.21 -28.79 -2.62
C PHE A 261 -21.45 -28.63 -1.73
N ASP A 262 -21.53 -29.37 -0.63
CA ASP A 262 -22.68 -29.38 0.28
C ASP A 262 -22.62 -28.28 1.36
N GLN A 263 -21.62 -27.39 1.34
CA GLN A 263 -21.44 -26.23 2.22
C GLN A 263 -21.69 -24.91 1.49
#